data_72b3438f04e24cc3471b2b3438eec182
#
_entry.id   72b3438f04e24cc3471b2b3438eec182
#
_cell.length_a   1.000
_cell.length_b   1.000
_cell.length_c   1.000
_cell.angle_alpha   90.00
_cell.angle_beta   90.00
_cell.angle_gamma   90.00
#
_symmetry.space_group_name_H-M   'P 1'
#
loop_
_entity.id
_entity.type
_entity.pdbx_description
1 polymer ?
#
loop_
_entity_poly.entity_id
_entity_poly.type
_entity_poly.pdbx_seq_one_letter_code
_entity_poly.pdbx_strand_id
1 'polypeptide(L)'
;FASFAERNLRLLQACAALEEHVPTDKKQDEHVPHADIVRLDLKMNLLLDLVGQILTASSPRPRAVPIRFNALGAVWEGEAPLPAPGAQGVLEIYLRECLVQPLRLVGRIGGTTTDGKVKAKFIHPGESIADLVEKLAFRRHRRQVAGARQPKK
;
A
#
# COMPACT_ATOMS: atom_id res chain seq x y z
N PHE A 1 -6.54 0.36 -20.87
CA PHE A 1 -5.70 -0.47 -19.96
C PHE A 1 -4.26 0.04 -19.84
N ALA A 2 -3.64 0.53 -20.94
CA ALA A 2 -2.27 1.08 -20.88
C ALA A 2 -2.13 2.26 -19.89
N SER A 3 -3.18 3.09 -19.75
CA SER A 3 -3.16 4.22 -18.82
C SER A 3 -3.15 3.78 -17.33
N PHE A 4 -3.75 2.65 -16.99
CA PHE A 4 -3.72 2.13 -15.62
C PHE A 4 -2.33 1.61 -15.25
N ALA A 5 -1.68 0.91 -16.16
CA ALA A 5 -0.34 0.36 -15.91
C ALA A 5 0.67 1.47 -15.59
N GLU A 6 0.67 2.54 -16.35
CA GLU A 6 1.58 3.67 -16.12
C GLU A 6 1.29 4.40 -14.80
N ARG A 7 0.02 4.63 -14.49
CA ARG A 7 -0.39 5.26 -13.22
C ARG A 7 -0.05 4.38 -12.02
N ASN A 8 -0.31 3.09 -12.12
CA ASN A 8 0.03 2.12 -11.09
C ASN A 8 1.54 2.06 -10.86
N LEU A 9 2.33 2.10 -11.93
CA LEU A 9 3.78 2.09 -11.83
C LEU A 9 4.30 3.30 -11.06
N ARG A 10 3.85 4.50 -11.41
CA ARG A 10 4.22 5.74 -10.71
C ARG A 10 3.78 5.73 -9.25
N LEU A 11 2.57 5.25 -8.99
CA LEU A 11 2.02 5.15 -7.64
C LEU A 11 2.86 4.20 -6.76
N LEU A 12 3.18 3.03 -7.27
CA LEU A 12 3.99 2.05 -6.55
C LEU A 12 5.42 2.54 -6.31
N GLN A 13 6.00 3.24 -7.27
CA GLN A 13 7.31 3.88 -7.11
C GLN A 13 7.28 4.98 -6.05
N ALA A 14 6.24 5.82 -6.05
CA ALA A 14 6.06 6.84 -5.01
C ALA A 14 5.86 6.20 -3.63
N CYS A 15 5.07 5.15 -3.55
CA CYS A 15 4.85 4.40 -2.30
C CYS A 15 6.16 3.79 -1.79
N ALA A 16 6.97 3.22 -2.67
CA ALA A 16 8.27 2.69 -2.32
C ALA A 16 9.20 3.78 -1.76
N ALA A 17 9.27 4.92 -2.42
CA ALA A 17 10.08 6.06 -1.96
C ALA A 17 9.66 6.56 -0.58
N LEU A 18 8.36 6.56 -0.28
CA LEU A 18 7.83 6.98 1.02
C LEU A 18 8.06 5.94 2.12
N GLU A 19 8.10 4.68 1.77
CA GLU A 19 8.24 3.58 2.71
C GLU A 19 9.68 3.11 2.92
N GLU A 20 10.57 3.40 1.98
CA GLU A 20 11.99 3.14 2.14
C GLU A 20 12.59 4.15 3.09
N HIS A 21 12.71 3.78 4.35
CA HIS A 21 13.60 4.49 5.24
C HIS A 21 15.03 4.23 4.79
N VAL A 22 15.79 5.31 4.61
CA VAL A 22 17.23 5.21 4.50
C VAL A 22 17.68 4.42 5.73
N PRO A 23 18.25 3.20 5.57
CA PRO A 23 18.73 2.47 6.71
C PRO A 23 19.76 3.34 7.41
N THR A 24 19.52 3.64 8.67
CA THR A 24 20.53 4.21 9.54
C THR A 24 21.56 3.12 9.79
N ASP A 25 22.32 2.80 8.80
CA ASP A 25 23.47 1.93 8.95
C ASP A 25 24.47 2.68 9.79
N LYS A 26 24.66 2.20 11.03
CA LYS A 26 25.58 2.74 12.01
C LYS A 26 27.06 2.65 11.59
N LYS A 27 27.33 2.36 10.33
CA LYS A 27 28.67 2.11 9.79
C LYS A 27 29.13 3.11 8.75
N GLN A 28 28.40 4.17 8.48
CA GLN A 28 28.85 5.09 7.47
C GLN A 28 29.15 6.49 8.01
N ASP A 29 30.40 6.71 7.92
CA ASP A 29 31.12 7.97 7.71
C ASP A 29 30.54 9.23 8.35
N GLU A 30 31.31 9.69 9.26
CA GLU A 30 31.30 10.86 10.10
C GLU A 30 31.13 12.21 9.37
N HIS A 31 30.77 12.25 8.08
CA HIS A 31 30.78 13.47 7.30
C HIS A 31 29.44 13.93 6.72
N VAL A 32 28.36 13.22 6.97
CA VAL A 32 27.04 13.69 6.54
C VAL A 32 26.36 14.35 7.73
N PRO A 33 25.76 15.56 7.57
CA PRO A 33 24.98 16.18 8.64
C PRO A 33 23.70 15.36 8.86
N HIS A 34 23.87 14.24 9.51
CA HIS A 34 22.83 13.24 9.74
C HIS A 34 21.65 13.82 10.51
N ALA A 35 21.94 14.74 11.45
CA ALA A 35 20.92 15.43 12.23
C ALA A 35 20.03 16.33 11.36
N ASP A 36 20.60 17.02 10.35
CA ASP A 36 19.84 17.89 9.46
C ASP A 36 18.95 17.09 8.51
N ILE A 37 19.44 15.96 8.01
CA ILE A 37 18.65 15.06 7.15
C ILE A 37 17.51 14.44 7.94
N VAL A 38 17.73 13.98 9.16
CA VAL A 38 16.68 13.42 10.04
C VAL A 38 15.63 14.48 10.34
N ARG A 39 16.04 15.72 10.61
CA ARG A 39 15.11 16.83 10.86
C ARG A 39 14.29 17.17 9.62
N LEU A 40 14.92 17.19 8.44
CA LEU A 40 14.24 17.40 7.17
C LEU A 40 13.24 16.29 6.87
N ASP A 41 13.62 15.05 7.07
CA ASP A 41 12.76 13.89 6.89
C ASP A 41 11.53 13.96 7.80
N LEU A 42 11.73 14.33 9.07
CA LEU A 42 10.62 14.54 10.00
C LEU A 42 9.66 15.64 9.52
N LYS A 43 10.18 16.77 9.06
CA LYS A 43 9.34 17.85 8.51
C LYS A 43 8.58 17.41 7.26
N MET A 44 9.22 16.67 6.37
CA MET A 44 8.57 16.11 5.18
C MET A 44 7.46 15.15 5.55
N ASN A 45 7.66 14.27 6.52
CA ASN A 45 6.63 13.36 7.00
C ASN A 45 5.44 14.09 7.59
N LEU A 46 5.67 15.17 8.37
CA LEU A 46 4.61 16.02 8.91
C LEU A 46 3.81 16.69 7.79
N LEU A 47 4.48 17.19 6.75
CA LEU A 47 3.81 17.77 5.57
C LEU A 47 2.98 16.73 4.84
N LEU A 48 3.47 15.52 4.65
CA LEU A 48 2.74 14.43 4.01
C LEU A 48 1.51 14.04 4.82
N ASP A 49 1.60 14.01 6.14
CA ASP A 49 0.46 13.75 7.02
C ASP A 49 -0.60 14.84 6.90
N LEU A 50 -0.20 16.10 6.87
CA LEU A 50 -1.13 17.23 6.69
C LEU A 50 -1.81 17.19 5.32
N VAL A 51 -1.06 16.91 4.26
CA VAL A 51 -1.62 16.72 2.92
C VAL A 51 -2.61 15.56 2.91
N GLY A 52 -2.28 14.44 3.54
CA GLY A 52 -3.17 13.29 3.69
C GLY A 52 -4.47 13.65 4.38
N GLN A 53 -4.41 14.42 5.46
CA GLN A 53 -5.61 14.91 6.19
C GLN A 53 -6.50 15.79 5.30
N ILE A 54 -5.90 16.72 4.57
CA ILE A 54 -6.63 17.61 3.65
C ILE A 54 -7.31 16.79 2.55
N LEU A 55 -6.61 15.85 1.97
CA LEU A 55 -7.13 15.01 0.88
C LEU A 55 -8.25 14.09 1.37
N THR A 56 -8.11 13.52 2.55
CA THR A 56 -9.14 12.68 3.17
C THR A 56 -10.41 13.48 3.47
N ALA A 57 -10.27 14.73 3.89
CA ALA A 57 -11.41 15.61 4.14
C ALA A 57 -12.14 16.05 2.86
N SER A 58 -11.41 16.19 1.74
CA SER A 58 -11.94 16.70 0.47
C SER A 58 -12.39 15.60 -0.51
N SER A 59 -11.92 14.37 -0.36
CA SER A 59 -12.23 13.25 -1.27
C SER A 59 -12.85 12.10 -0.48
N PRO A 60 -14.09 11.71 -0.80
CA PRO A 60 -14.69 10.55 -0.15
C PRO A 60 -13.91 9.30 -0.51
N ARG A 61 -13.42 8.62 0.51
CA ARG A 61 -12.74 7.34 0.39
C ARG A 61 -13.58 6.24 1.02
N PRO A 62 -13.47 5.00 0.54
CA PRO A 62 -14.11 3.90 1.21
C PRO A 62 -13.56 3.77 2.63
N ARG A 63 -14.36 3.19 3.51
CA ARG A 63 -13.96 2.87 4.88
C ARG A 63 -12.69 2.02 4.86
N ALA A 64 -11.75 2.34 5.74
CA ALA A 64 -10.54 1.54 5.92
C ALA A 64 -10.91 0.15 6.48
N VAL A 65 -10.46 -0.89 5.82
CA VAL A 65 -10.66 -2.27 6.24
C VAL A 65 -9.33 -3.02 6.21
N PRO A 66 -9.16 -4.04 7.06
CA PRO A 66 -7.99 -4.90 6.96
C PRO A 66 -7.91 -5.55 5.58
N ILE A 67 -6.77 -5.43 4.95
CA ILE A 67 -6.49 -6.04 3.65
C ILE A 67 -5.17 -6.79 3.70
N ARG A 68 -5.15 -7.94 3.06
CA ARG A 68 -3.91 -8.69 2.76
C ARG A 68 -3.82 -8.82 1.25
N PHE A 69 -2.68 -8.50 0.69
CA PHE A 69 -2.47 -8.61 -0.74
C PHE A 69 -1.02 -9.00 -1.07
N ASN A 70 -0.85 -9.59 -2.24
CA ASN A 70 0.43 -9.88 -2.86
C ASN A 70 0.27 -9.72 -4.38
N ALA A 71 1.24 -10.14 -5.17
CA ALA A 71 1.17 -10.03 -6.62
C ALA A 71 0.05 -10.88 -7.27
N LEU A 72 -0.47 -11.86 -6.57
CA LEU A 72 -1.49 -12.79 -7.08
C LEU A 72 -2.92 -12.30 -6.82
N GLY A 73 -3.15 -11.59 -5.74
CA GLY A 73 -4.48 -11.17 -5.35
C GLY A 73 -4.57 -10.48 -4.02
N ALA A 74 -5.81 -10.27 -3.57
CA ALA A 74 -6.11 -9.62 -2.31
C ALA A 74 -7.25 -10.32 -1.57
N VAL A 75 -7.22 -10.18 -0.23
CA VAL A 75 -8.29 -10.61 0.68
C VAL A 75 -8.60 -9.45 1.62
N TRP A 76 -9.87 -9.07 1.73
CA TRP A 76 -10.30 -7.97 2.60
C TRP A 76 -11.66 -8.25 3.22
N GLU A 77 -12.02 -7.50 4.24
CA GLU A 77 -13.38 -7.52 4.79
C GLU A 77 -14.32 -6.76 3.85
N GLY A 78 -15.32 -7.47 3.32
CA GLY A 78 -16.32 -6.90 2.43
C GLY A 78 -17.52 -6.35 3.20
N GLU A 79 -18.13 -5.30 2.65
CA GLU A 79 -19.43 -4.80 3.10
C GLU A 79 -20.52 -5.36 2.19
N ALA A 80 -21.68 -5.67 2.79
CA ALA A 80 -22.84 -6.13 2.03
C ALA A 80 -23.39 -5.00 1.13
N PRO A 81 -23.80 -5.29 -0.13
CA PRO A 81 -23.82 -6.60 -0.77
C PRO A 81 -22.42 -7.05 -1.22
N LEU A 82 -22.08 -8.30 -0.94
CA LEU A 82 -20.80 -8.85 -1.35
C LEU A 82 -20.80 -9.17 -2.85
N PRO A 83 -19.67 -8.98 -3.55
CA PRO A 83 -19.58 -9.31 -4.96
C PRO A 83 -19.74 -10.82 -5.18
N ALA A 84 -20.41 -11.18 -6.28
CA ALA A 84 -20.65 -12.57 -6.64
C ALA A 84 -19.34 -13.27 -7.01
N PRO A 85 -19.18 -14.57 -6.65
CA PRO A 85 -18.05 -15.35 -7.13
C PRO A 85 -17.96 -15.36 -8.65
N GLY A 86 -16.77 -15.22 -9.20
CA GLY A 86 -16.53 -15.13 -10.65
C GLY A 86 -16.72 -13.74 -11.26
N ALA A 87 -17.28 -12.79 -10.53
CA ALA A 87 -17.40 -11.41 -11.01
C ALA A 87 -16.02 -10.79 -11.26
N GLN A 88 -15.92 -10.04 -12.34
CA GLN A 88 -14.71 -9.29 -12.69
C GLN A 88 -14.93 -7.81 -12.52
N GLY A 89 -13.90 -7.12 -12.10
CA GLY A 89 -13.95 -5.68 -11.93
C GLY A 89 -12.57 -5.09 -11.65
N VAL A 90 -12.55 -3.79 -11.43
CA VAL A 90 -11.33 -3.08 -11.03
C VAL A 90 -11.34 -2.96 -9.51
N LEU A 91 -10.28 -3.46 -8.88
CA LEU A 91 -10.03 -3.24 -7.47
C LEU A 91 -9.27 -1.92 -7.32
N GLU A 92 -9.78 -1.06 -6.49
CA GLU A 92 -9.11 0.18 -6.10
C GLU A 92 -8.57 0.03 -4.67
N ILE A 93 -7.26 0.02 -4.54
CA ILE A 93 -6.58 -0.15 -3.26
C ILE A 93 -5.89 1.16 -2.89
N TYR A 94 -6.34 1.79 -1.81
CA TYR A 94 -5.75 3.02 -1.29
C TYR A 94 -4.58 2.67 -0.39
N LEU A 95 -3.37 2.90 -0.87
CA LEU A 95 -2.15 2.45 -0.21
C LEU A 95 -1.73 3.33 0.95
N ARG A 96 -1.91 4.65 0.83
CA ARG A 96 -1.55 5.64 1.84
C ARG A 96 -2.50 6.84 1.79
N GLU A 97 -2.66 7.49 2.92
CA GLU A 97 -3.53 8.67 3.02
C GLU A 97 -3.08 9.84 2.15
N CYS A 98 -1.76 10.03 2.01
CA CYS A 98 -1.19 11.11 1.20
C CYS A 98 -1.19 10.82 -0.30
N LEU A 99 -1.54 9.61 -0.72
CA LEU A 99 -1.66 9.24 -2.12
C LEU A 99 -3.13 9.26 -2.54
N VAL A 100 -3.49 10.25 -3.35
CA VAL A 100 -4.89 10.47 -3.79
C VAL A 100 -5.41 9.34 -4.65
N GLN A 101 -4.55 8.85 -5.55
CA GLN A 101 -4.94 7.83 -6.50
C GLN A 101 -4.79 6.44 -5.91
N PRO A 102 -5.80 5.59 -6.08
CA PRO A 102 -5.68 4.19 -5.70
C PRO A 102 -4.86 3.40 -6.70
N LEU A 103 -4.29 2.31 -6.24
CA LEU A 103 -3.76 1.26 -7.10
C LEU A 103 -4.95 0.54 -7.76
N ARG A 104 -5.01 0.52 -9.08
CA ARG A 104 -6.11 -0.05 -9.85
C ARG A 104 -5.69 -1.33 -10.55
N LEU A 105 -6.19 -2.44 -10.08
CA LEU A 105 -5.90 -3.76 -10.64
C LEU A 105 -7.18 -4.46 -11.04
N VAL A 106 -7.18 -5.05 -12.23
CA VAL A 106 -8.29 -5.90 -12.67
C VAL A 106 -8.25 -7.19 -11.87
N GLY A 107 -9.38 -7.57 -11.32
CA GLY A 107 -9.49 -8.77 -10.51
C GLY A 107 -10.74 -9.57 -10.80
N ARG A 108 -10.68 -10.83 -10.43
CA ARG A 108 -11.83 -11.74 -10.44
C ARG A 108 -12.08 -12.23 -9.02
N ILE A 109 -13.32 -12.14 -8.59
CA ILE A 109 -13.73 -12.61 -7.27
C ILE A 109 -13.67 -14.14 -7.25
N GLY A 110 -12.88 -14.68 -6.33
CA GLY A 110 -12.73 -16.13 -6.16
C GLY A 110 -13.72 -16.74 -5.20
N GLY A 111 -14.30 -15.94 -4.31
CA GLY A 111 -15.27 -16.36 -3.32
C GLY A 111 -15.27 -15.48 -2.09
N THR A 112 -16.19 -15.79 -1.20
CA THR A 112 -16.25 -15.18 0.13
C THR A 112 -16.01 -16.26 1.18
N THR A 113 -15.31 -15.89 2.23
CA THR A 113 -15.13 -16.77 3.39
C THR A 113 -16.34 -16.69 4.31
N THR A 114 -16.47 -17.67 5.20
CA THR A 114 -17.51 -17.66 6.24
C THR A 114 -17.45 -16.44 7.15
N ASP A 115 -16.28 -15.81 7.27
CA ASP A 115 -16.04 -14.60 8.06
C ASP A 115 -16.42 -13.29 7.33
N GLY A 116 -17.01 -13.38 6.13
CA GLY A 116 -17.35 -12.21 5.32
C GLY A 116 -16.16 -11.57 4.58
N LYS A 117 -15.04 -12.26 4.47
CA LYS A 117 -13.89 -11.80 3.70
C LYS A 117 -14.05 -12.14 2.23
N VAL A 118 -13.72 -11.18 1.39
CA VAL A 118 -13.73 -11.33 -0.06
C VAL A 118 -12.33 -11.65 -0.55
N LYS A 119 -12.22 -12.63 -1.44
CA LYS A 119 -10.97 -12.99 -2.12
C LYS A 119 -11.06 -12.62 -3.59
N ALA A 120 -10.03 -11.97 -4.11
CA ALA A 120 -9.92 -11.68 -5.53
C ALA A 120 -8.55 -12.08 -6.04
N LYS A 121 -8.51 -12.64 -7.25
CA LYS A 121 -7.28 -12.87 -8.02
C LYS A 121 -7.07 -11.71 -8.98
N PHE A 122 -5.85 -11.21 -9.07
CA PHE A 122 -5.51 -10.22 -10.09
C PHE A 122 -5.35 -10.87 -11.45
N ILE A 123 -5.83 -10.17 -12.47
CA ILE A 123 -5.81 -10.63 -13.86
C ILE A 123 -4.75 -9.83 -14.59
N HIS A 124 -3.68 -10.47 -14.99
CA HIS A 124 -2.60 -9.90 -15.80
C HIS A 124 -2.16 -8.49 -15.36
N PRO A 125 -1.67 -8.32 -14.14
CA PRO A 125 -1.26 -6.99 -13.65
C PRO A 125 -0.04 -6.44 -14.39
N GLY A 126 0.66 -7.25 -15.17
CA GLY A 126 1.93 -6.91 -15.78
C GLY A 126 3.11 -7.26 -14.87
N GLU A 127 4.21 -7.67 -15.47
CA GLU A 127 5.38 -8.16 -14.72
C GLU A 127 5.99 -7.10 -13.81
N SER A 128 6.15 -5.88 -14.32
CA SER A 128 6.72 -4.76 -13.54
C SER A 128 5.84 -4.38 -12.35
N ILE A 129 4.52 -4.38 -12.53
CA ILE A 129 3.57 -4.06 -11.47
C ILE A 129 3.53 -5.18 -10.45
N ALA A 130 3.50 -6.44 -10.89
CA ALA A 130 3.53 -7.60 -10.01
C ALA A 130 4.77 -7.60 -9.11
N ASP A 131 5.94 -7.30 -9.67
CA ASP A 131 7.20 -7.21 -8.91
C ASP A 131 7.14 -6.10 -7.84
N LEU A 132 6.63 -4.92 -8.19
CA LEU A 132 6.52 -3.81 -7.25
C LEU A 132 5.47 -4.06 -6.15
N VAL A 133 4.36 -4.71 -6.50
CA VAL A 133 3.34 -5.11 -5.52
C VAL A 133 3.90 -6.15 -4.56
N GLU A 134 4.66 -7.11 -5.05
CA GLU A 134 5.31 -8.12 -4.21
C GLU A 134 6.32 -7.49 -3.24
N LYS A 135 7.13 -6.57 -3.73
CA LYS A 135 8.07 -5.80 -2.89
C LYS A 135 7.36 -4.99 -1.81
N LEU A 136 6.24 -4.35 -2.16
CA LEU A 136 5.42 -3.60 -1.21
C LEU A 136 4.83 -4.53 -0.15
N ALA A 137 4.24 -5.64 -0.55
CA ALA A 137 3.66 -6.63 0.36
C ALA A 137 4.71 -7.19 1.31
N PHE A 138 5.90 -7.48 0.81
CA PHE A 138 7.02 -7.97 1.60
C PHE A 138 7.50 -6.94 2.64
N ARG A 139 7.66 -5.67 2.25
CA ARG A 139 8.04 -4.61 3.19
C ARG A 139 7.03 -4.46 4.33
N ARG A 140 5.73 -4.48 4.00
CA ARG A 140 4.67 -4.35 5.00
C ARG A 140 4.60 -5.55 5.92
N HIS A 141 4.78 -6.74 5.39
CA HIS A 141 4.84 -7.96 6.19
C HIS A 141 6.02 -7.93 7.17
N ARG A 142 7.19 -7.51 6.73
CA ARG A 142 8.36 -7.34 7.61
C ARG A 142 8.11 -6.37 8.75
N ARG A 143 7.43 -5.27 8.49
CA ARG A 143 7.07 -4.29 9.53
C ARG A 143 6.11 -4.89 10.56
N GLN A 144 5.12 -5.64 10.12
CA GLN A 144 4.20 -6.33 11.02
C GLN A 144 4.92 -7.33 11.92
N VAL A 145 5.81 -8.12 11.35
CA VAL A 145 6.61 -9.10 12.11
C VAL A 145 7.56 -8.41 13.11
N ALA A 146 8.21 -7.32 12.69
CA ALA A 146 9.07 -6.54 13.57
C ALA A 146 8.27 -5.90 14.72
N GLY A 147 7.07 -5.36 14.44
CA GLY A 147 6.18 -4.81 15.46
C GLY A 147 5.67 -5.86 16.46
N ALA A 148 5.38 -7.07 15.98
CA ALA A 148 4.93 -8.18 16.83
C ALA A 148 6.05 -8.74 17.73
N ARG A 149 7.32 -8.56 17.37
CA ARG A 149 8.48 -9.01 18.15
C ARG A 149 8.94 -8.02 19.21
N GLN A 150 8.43 -6.81 19.22
CA GLN A 150 8.75 -5.86 20.28
C GLN A 150 8.05 -6.30 21.58
N PRO A 151 8.81 -6.47 22.68
CA PRO A 151 8.18 -6.81 23.94
C PRO A 151 7.24 -5.68 24.34
N LYS A 152 6.01 -6.03 24.64
CA LYS A 152 5.07 -5.11 25.28
C LYS A 152 5.65 -4.71 26.64
N LYS A 153 6.05 -3.47 26.73
CA LYS A 153 6.31 -2.90 28.06
C LYS A 153 5.00 -2.59 28.75
#